data_f62e64b0565e2dc5d153d5623cdf2b7b
#
_entry.id   f62e64b0565e2dc5d153d5623cdf2b7b
#
_cell.length_a   1.000
_cell.length_b   1.000
_cell.length_c   1.000
_cell.angle_alpha   90.00
_cell.angle_beta   90.00
_cell.angle_gamma   90.00
#
_symmetry.space_group_name_H-M   'P 1'
#
loop_
_entity.id
_entity.type
_entity.pdbx_description
1 polymer ?
#
loop_
_entity_poly.entity_id
_entity_poly.type
_entity_poly.pdbx_seq_one_letter_code
_entity_poly.pdbx_strand_id
1 'polypeptide(L)'
;MLHLQLDTSSGVPIYRQLMDQIRRYVLLGALSEGDQLPSIRALAEQLRVNPSTVVKAYTELEHAGIIERQHGRGVFVGPGAAKLLDSSRGEPQAAAALDEAADQLALRARELGMDPPTVRAAVEAAMARIMGGEG
;
A
#
# COMPACT_ATOMS: atom_id res chain seq x y z
N MET A 1 6.14 10.63 4.33
CA MET A 1 6.84 10.44 3.08
C MET A 1 6.70 9.00 2.62
N LEU A 2 6.46 8.77 1.33
CA LEU A 2 6.31 7.42 0.81
C LEU A 2 7.66 6.73 0.70
N HIS A 3 7.76 5.57 1.34
CA HIS A 3 8.93 4.71 1.18
C HIS A 3 8.53 3.52 0.32
N LEU A 4 8.79 3.64 -0.97
CA LEU A 4 8.47 2.60 -1.93
C LEU A 4 9.73 1.79 -2.25
N GLN A 5 9.59 0.48 -2.19
CA GLN A 5 10.70 -0.42 -2.50
C GLN A 5 10.37 -1.20 -3.76
N LEU A 6 11.21 -1.05 -4.77
CA LEU A 6 11.03 -1.73 -6.04
C LEU A 6 11.98 -2.91 -6.14
N ASP A 7 11.46 -4.03 -6.63
CA ASP A 7 12.25 -5.24 -6.85
C ASP A 7 12.30 -5.52 -8.34
N THR A 8 13.43 -5.20 -8.96
CA THR A 8 13.62 -5.40 -10.40
C THR A 8 13.77 -6.87 -10.77
N SER A 9 14.01 -7.73 -9.78
CA SER A 9 14.21 -9.17 -10.03
C SER A 9 12.94 -9.99 -9.89
N SER A 10 11.84 -9.40 -9.44
CA SER A 10 10.61 -10.15 -9.14
C SER A 10 9.81 -10.60 -10.35
N GLY A 11 10.06 -10.04 -11.52
CA GLY A 11 9.26 -10.33 -12.71
C GLY A 11 7.96 -9.55 -12.80
N VAL A 12 7.56 -8.88 -11.73
CA VAL A 12 6.38 -8.01 -11.74
C VAL A 12 6.76 -6.65 -12.33
N PRO A 13 6.01 -6.12 -13.30
CA PRO A 13 6.32 -4.80 -13.86
C PRO A 13 6.42 -3.74 -12.77
N ILE A 14 7.35 -2.79 -12.94
CA ILE A 14 7.59 -1.76 -11.93
C ILE A 14 6.33 -0.91 -11.67
N TYR A 15 5.58 -0.55 -12.73
CA TYR A 15 4.37 0.25 -12.53
C TYR A 15 3.36 -0.46 -11.64
N ARG A 16 3.27 -1.79 -11.76
CA ARG A 16 2.36 -2.59 -10.94
C ARG A 16 2.81 -2.63 -9.48
N GLN A 17 4.11 -2.73 -9.26
CA GLN A 17 4.65 -2.66 -7.90
C GLN A 17 4.33 -1.33 -7.25
N LEU A 18 4.43 -0.23 -8.01
CA LEU A 18 4.07 1.10 -7.51
C LEU A 18 2.58 1.16 -7.13
N MET A 19 1.71 0.66 -8.01
CA MET A 19 0.28 0.64 -7.75
C MET A 19 -0.04 -0.16 -6.50
N ASP A 20 0.51 -1.34 -6.37
CA ASP A 20 0.24 -2.23 -5.25
C ASP A 20 0.72 -1.62 -3.92
N GLN A 21 1.87 -0.97 -3.93
CA GLN A 21 2.39 -0.34 -2.72
C GLN A 21 1.57 0.88 -2.30
N ILE A 22 1.14 1.69 -3.26
CA ILE A 22 0.28 2.84 -2.94
C ILE A 22 -1.06 2.36 -2.39
N ARG A 23 -1.65 1.34 -2.99
CA ARG A 23 -2.87 0.73 -2.46
C ARG A 23 -2.67 0.21 -1.04
N ARG A 24 -1.54 -0.41 -0.78
CA ARG A 24 -1.22 -0.91 0.56
C ARG A 24 -1.15 0.22 1.58
N TYR A 25 -0.52 1.35 1.23
CA TYR A 25 -0.48 2.51 2.13
C TYR A 25 -1.89 3.01 2.46
N VAL A 26 -2.78 3.01 1.47
CA VAL A 26 -4.17 3.39 1.69
C VAL A 26 -4.86 2.40 2.63
N LEU A 27 -4.68 1.10 2.38
CA LEU A 27 -5.30 0.06 3.21
C LEU A 27 -4.79 0.08 4.65
N LEU A 28 -3.52 0.44 4.85
CA LEU A 28 -2.92 0.53 6.18
C LEU A 28 -3.24 1.83 6.90
N GLY A 29 -3.93 2.76 6.24
CA GLY A 29 -4.24 4.06 6.83
C GLY A 29 -3.09 5.05 6.81
N ALA A 30 -1.96 4.71 6.18
CA ALA A 30 -0.83 5.62 6.05
C ALA A 30 -1.11 6.73 5.03
N LEU A 31 -1.99 6.47 4.08
CA LEU A 31 -2.49 7.47 3.14
C LEU A 31 -4.01 7.55 3.26
N SER A 32 -4.53 8.75 3.42
CA SER A 32 -5.96 9.02 3.53
C SER A 32 -6.42 9.96 2.43
N GLU A 33 -7.72 9.92 2.13
CA GLU A 33 -8.31 10.83 1.14
C GLU A 33 -7.87 12.27 1.41
N GLY A 34 -7.41 12.94 0.37
CA GLY A 34 -6.94 14.32 0.46
C GLY A 34 -5.44 14.46 0.71
N ASP A 35 -4.76 13.39 1.11
CA ASP A 35 -3.31 13.44 1.29
C ASP A 35 -2.61 13.66 -0.04
N GLN A 36 -1.59 14.49 -0.05
CA GLN A 36 -0.82 14.79 -1.24
C GLN A 36 0.22 13.70 -1.50
N LEU A 37 0.30 13.29 -2.77
CA LEU A 37 1.30 12.34 -3.24
C LEU A 37 2.43 13.08 -3.96
N PRO A 38 3.62 12.49 -4.08
CA PRO A 38 4.70 13.10 -4.85
C PRO A 38 4.25 13.30 -6.31
N SER A 39 4.79 14.33 -6.95
CA SER A 39 4.58 14.52 -8.39
C SER A 39 5.21 13.37 -9.16
N ILE A 40 4.76 13.18 -10.39
CA ILE A 40 5.32 12.15 -11.28
C ILE A 40 6.84 12.31 -11.36
N ARG A 41 7.30 13.53 -11.58
CA ARG A 41 8.70 13.83 -11.72
C ARG A 41 9.49 13.53 -10.43
N ALA A 42 8.96 13.97 -9.29
CA ALA A 42 9.61 13.77 -8.01
C ALA A 42 9.72 12.28 -7.67
N LEU A 43 8.65 11.53 -7.90
CA LEU A 43 8.64 10.10 -7.61
C LEU A 43 9.57 9.35 -8.55
N ALA A 44 9.60 9.70 -9.84
CA ALA A 44 10.50 9.08 -10.80
C ALA A 44 11.96 9.31 -10.41
N GLU A 45 12.30 10.52 -9.97
CA GLU A 45 13.66 10.84 -9.51
C GLU A 45 14.00 10.07 -8.24
N GLN A 46 13.08 10.03 -7.28
CA GLN A 46 13.27 9.33 -6.01
C GLN A 46 13.54 7.84 -6.21
N LEU A 47 12.80 7.21 -7.11
CA LEU A 47 12.88 5.78 -7.37
C LEU A 47 13.87 5.42 -8.48
N ARG A 48 14.41 6.41 -9.18
CA ARG A 48 15.31 6.21 -10.32
C ARG A 48 14.67 5.35 -11.41
N VAL A 49 13.43 5.67 -11.74
CA VAL A 49 12.70 4.99 -12.81
C VAL A 49 12.31 5.99 -13.87
N ASN A 50 11.95 5.47 -15.04
CA ASN A 50 11.47 6.31 -16.12
C ASN A 50 10.17 6.99 -15.70
N PRO A 51 10.02 8.32 -15.93
CA PRO A 51 8.77 9.00 -15.61
C PRO A 51 7.53 8.34 -16.22
N SER A 52 7.65 7.74 -17.40
CA SER A 52 6.51 7.05 -18.03
C SER A 52 5.98 5.90 -17.19
N THR A 53 6.85 5.25 -16.41
CA THR A 53 6.45 4.19 -15.50
C THR A 53 5.55 4.74 -14.40
N VAL A 54 5.91 5.90 -13.85
CA VAL A 54 5.09 6.56 -12.81
C VAL A 54 3.78 7.06 -13.42
N VAL A 55 3.83 7.62 -14.65
CA VAL A 55 2.63 8.05 -15.36
C VAL A 55 1.65 6.89 -15.48
N LYS A 56 2.15 5.72 -15.90
CA LYS A 56 1.29 4.54 -16.06
C LYS A 56 0.65 4.12 -14.74
N ALA A 57 1.44 4.06 -13.67
CA ALA A 57 0.93 3.70 -12.35
C ALA A 57 -0.14 4.69 -11.88
N TYR A 58 0.15 5.98 -11.97
CA TYR A 58 -0.77 7.03 -11.54
C TYR A 58 -2.05 7.05 -12.38
N THR A 59 -1.92 6.84 -13.69
CA THR A 59 -3.09 6.80 -14.58
C THR A 59 -4.03 5.67 -14.19
N GLU A 60 -3.48 4.49 -13.93
CA GLU A 60 -4.29 3.35 -13.50
C GLU A 60 -4.95 3.59 -12.15
N LEU A 61 -4.23 4.17 -11.20
CA LEU A 61 -4.78 4.51 -9.90
C LEU A 61 -5.85 5.59 -10.00
N GLU A 62 -5.68 6.54 -10.92
CA GLU A 62 -6.66 7.59 -11.18
C GLU A 62 -7.96 7.01 -11.75
N HIS A 63 -7.84 6.06 -12.70
CA HIS A 63 -9.00 5.37 -13.25
C HIS A 63 -9.79 4.62 -12.18
N ALA A 64 -9.10 4.10 -11.17
CA ALA A 64 -9.75 3.42 -10.06
C ALA A 64 -10.28 4.40 -8.99
N GLY A 65 -10.04 5.69 -9.15
CA GLY A 65 -10.47 6.70 -8.18
C GLY A 65 -9.62 6.78 -6.93
N ILE A 66 -8.54 6.00 -6.86
CA ILE A 66 -7.66 5.97 -5.67
C ILE A 66 -6.83 7.24 -5.57
N ILE A 67 -6.45 7.82 -6.71
CA ILE A 67 -5.79 9.11 -6.74
C ILE A 67 -6.56 10.08 -7.63
N GLU A 68 -6.30 11.36 -7.41
CA GLU A 68 -6.94 12.45 -8.14
C GLU A 68 -5.87 13.48 -8.48
N ARG A 69 -5.82 13.86 -9.76
CA ARG A 69 -4.93 14.93 -10.19
C ARG A 69 -5.71 16.23 -10.18
N GLN A 70 -5.23 17.17 -9.38
CA GLN A 70 -5.84 18.51 -9.31
C GLN A 70 -4.96 19.45 -10.09
N HIS A 71 -5.50 19.97 -11.17
CA HIS A 71 -4.77 20.85 -12.09
C HIS A 71 -4.13 22.03 -11.35
N GLY A 72 -2.83 22.20 -11.50
CA GLY A 72 -2.08 23.26 -10.84
C GLY A 72 -1.82 23.08 -9.36
N ARG A 73 -2.33 22.01 -8.76
CA ARG A 73 -2.19 21.75 -7.30
C ARG A 73 -1.39 20.50 -6.98
N GLY A 74 -1.45 19.49 -7.86
CA GLY A 74 -0.69 18.25 -7.66
C GLY A 74 -1.55 17.01 -7.71
N VAL A 75 -1.03 15.95 -7.12
CA VAL A 75 -1.68 14.62 -7.08
C VAL A 75 -2.06 14.33 -5.63
N PHE A 76 -3.29 13.87 -5.45
CA PHE A 76 -3.84 13.63 -4.11
C PHE A 76 -4.52 12.28 -4.07
N VAL A 77 -4.65 11.72 -2.87
CA VAL A 77 -5.45 10.52 -2.66
C VAL A 77 -6.92 10.89 -2.88
N GLY A 78 -7.59 10.16 -3.75
CA GLY A 78 -8.96 10.46 -4.15
C GLY A 78 -10.01 9.70 -3.34
N PRO A 79 -11.29 9.94 -3.65
CA PRO A 79 -12.40 9.32 -2.91
C PRO A 79 -12.52 7.81 -3.10
N GLY A 80 -11.91 7.25 -4.15
CA GLY A 80 -11.88 5.81 -4.36
C GLY A 80 -11.13 5.04 -3.29
N ALA A 81 -10.34 5.75 -2.46
CA ALA A 81 -9.66 5.13 -1.33
C ALA A 81 -10.65 4.48 -0.36
N ALA A 82 -11.79 5.14 -0.09
CA ALA A 82 -12.83 4.60 0.77
C ALA A 82 -13.43 3.32 0.18
N LYS A 83 -13.64 3.30 -1.13
CA LYS A 83 -14.16 2.11 -1.82
C LYS A 83 -13.18 0.95 -1.75
N LEU A 84 -11.90 1.24 -1.83
CA LEU A 84 -10.86 0.22 -1.72
C LEU A 84 -10.92 -0.44 -0.33
N LEU A 85 -11.09 0.35 0.71
CA LEU A 85 -11.24 -0.14 2.07
C LEU A 85 -12.51 -1.00 2.22
N ASP A 86 -13.62 -0.52 1.66
CA ASP A 86 -14.90 -1.24 1.73
C ASP A 86 -14.86 -2.54 0.95
N SER A 87 -14.29 -2.53 -0.26
CA SER A 87 -14.25 -3.71 -1.11
C SER A 87 -13.35 -4.82 -0.58
N SER A 88 -12.41 -4.48 0.30
CA SER A 88 -11.54 -5.49 0.91
C SER A 88 -12.18 -6.14 2.14
N ARG A 89 -13.34 -5.64 2.60
CA ARG A 89 -14.03 -6.18 3.76
C ARG A 89 -15.01 -7.28 3.36
N GLY A 90 -14.90 -8.42 4.01
CA GLY A 90 -15.88 -9.50 3.88
C GLY A 90 -15.86 -10.29 2.59
N GLU A 91 -14.87 -10.09 1.73
CA GLU A 91 -14.74 -10.88 0.52
C GLU A 91 -14.03 -12.20 0.81
N PRO A 92 -14.39 -13.31 0.11
CA PRO A 92 -13.68 -14.58 0.28
C PRO A 92 -12.18 -14.47 0.02
N GLN A 93 -11.80 -13.62 -0.95
CA GLN A 93 -10.38 -13.39 -1.25
C GLN A 93 -9.68 -12.69 -0.10
N ALA A 94 -10.40 -11.88 0.68
CA ALA A 94 -9.82 -11.19 1.83
C ALA A 94 -9.40 -12.19 2.91
N ALA A 95 -10.21 -13.21 3.17
CA ALA A 95 -9.87 -14.23 4.14
C ALA A 95 -8.65 -15.02 3.70
N ALA A 96 -8.59 -15.39 2.41
CA ALA A 96 -7.45 -16.11 1.86
C ALA A 96 -6.17 -15.27 1.91
N ALA A 97 -6.28 -13.98 1.59
CA ALA A 97 -5.15 -13.06 1.64
C ALA A 97 -4.64 -12.89 3.07
N LEU A 98 -5.54 -12.86 4.04
CA LEU A 98 -5.17 -12.77 5.45
C LEU A 98 -4.42 -14.03 5.90
N ASP A 99 -4.92 -15.20 5.53
CA ASP A 99 -4.27 -16.47 5.87
C ASP A 99 -2.87 -16.54 5.27
N GLU A 100 -2.71 -16.11 4.03
CA GLU A 100 -1.41 -16.08 3.37
C GLU A 100 -0.45 -15.13 4.11
N ALA A 101 -0.92 -13.94 4.48
CA ALA A 101 -0.13 -12.97 5.21
C ALA A 101 0.28 -13.53 6.58
N ALA A 102 -0.64 -14.22 7.24
CA ALA A 102 -0.36 -14.85 8.54
C ALA A 102 0.69 -15.93 8.41
N ASP A 103 0.61 -16.76 7.37
CA ASP A 103 1.60 -17.80 7.11
C ASP A 103 2.97 -17.19 6.86
N GLN A 104 3.05 -16.11 6.09
CA GLN A 104 4.30 -15.42 5.81
C GLN A 104 4.90 -14.82 7.07
N LEU A 105 4.05 -14.23 7.91
CA LEU A 105 4.50 -13.70 9.19
C LEU A 105 5.05 -14.80 10.09
N ALA A 106 4.37 -15.93 10.16
CA ALA A 106 4.80 -17.06 10.96
C ALA A 106 6.16 -17.61 10.49
N LEU A 107 6.33 -17.74 9.18
CA LEU A 107 7.60 -18.19 8.60
C LEU A 107 8.71 -17.19 8.91
N ARG A 108 8.43 -15.91 8.78
CA ARG A 108 9.41 -14.86 9.06
C ARG A 108 9.80 -14.85 10.53
N ALA A 109 8.82 -15.03 11.41
CA ALA A 109 9.06 -15.10 12.85
C ALA A 109 9.96 -16.28 13.18
N ARG A 110 9.72 -17.42 12.54
CA ARG A 110 10.54 -18.62 12.72
C ARG A 110 11.99 -18.37 12.29
N GLU A 111 12.18 -17.70 11.14
CA GLU A 111 13.52 -17.32 10.67
C GLU A 111 14.24 -16.41 11.65
N LEU A 112 13.49 -15.51 12.31
CA LEU A 112 14.05 -14.57 13.27
C LEU A 112 14.19 -15.15 14.68
N GLY A 113 13.77 -16.39 14.88
CA GLY A 113 13.85 -17.04 16.17
C GLY A 113 12.86 -16.52 17.20
N MET A 114 11.77 -15.93 16.75
CA MET A 114 10.74 -15.40 17.65
C MET A 114 9.75 -16.47 18.05
N ASP A 115 9.32 -16.45 19.32
CA ASP A 115 8.35 -17.42 19.83
C ASP A 115 6.90 -16.92 19.57
N PRO A 116 5.91 -17.83 19.61
CA PRO A 116 4.52 -17.45 19.35
C PRO A 116 3.97 -16.34 20.23
N PRO A 117 4.21 -16.30 21.54
CA PRO A 117 3.71 -15.20 22.36
C PRO A 117 4.25 -13.83 21.94
N THR A 118 5.54 -13.77 21.58
CA THR A 118 6.16 -12.54 21.11
C THR A 118 5.53 -12.07 19.81
N VAL A 119 5.27 -13.00 18.87
CA VAL A 119 4.63 -12.70 17.60
C VAL A 119 3.21 -12.19 17.81
N ARG A 120 2.44 -12.84 18.67
CA ARG A 120 1.07 -12.40 18.98
C ARG A 120 1.05 -11.00 19.57
N ALA A 121 1.96 -10.70 20.47
CA ALA A 121 2.06 -9.36 21.06
C ALA A 121 2.37 -8.30 20.00
N ALA A 122 3.27 -8.63 19.06
CA ALA A 122 3.62 -7.72 17.97
C ALA A 122 2.42 -7.45 17.06
N VAL A 123 1.64 -8.49 16.74
CA VAL A 123 0.45 -8.36 15.91
C VAL A 123 -0.60 -7.53 16.63
N GLU A 124 -0.83 -7.76 17.91
CA GLU A 124 -1.80 -6.97 18.68
C GLU A 124 -1.39 -5.50 18.75
N ALA A 125 -0.11 -5.22 18.94
CA ALA A 125 0.39 -3.85 18.94
C ALA A 125 0.19 -3.19 17.58
N ALA A 126 0.43 -3.92 16.50
CA ALA A 126 0.22 -3.42 15.15
C ALA A 126 -1.27 -3.13 14.90
N MET A 127 -2.14 -4.02 15.33
CA MET A 127 -3.58 -3.84 15.20
C MET A 127 -4.06 -2.60 15.97
N ALA A 128 -3.53 -2.39 17.17
CA ALA A 128 -3.87 -1.22 17.96
C ALA A 128 -3.45 0.09 17.27
N ARG A 129 -2.27 0.09 16.65
CA ARG A 129 -1.77 1.27 15.93
C ARG A 129 -2.57 1.56 14.66
N ILE A 130 -2.95 0.51 13.94
CA ILE A 130 -3.53 0.65 12.60
C ILE A 130 -5.06 0.69 12.65
N MET A 131 -5.65 -0.15 13.48
CA MET A 131 -7.11 -0.33 13.52
C MET A 131 -7.76 0.34 14.72
N GLY A 132 -7.03 0.47 15.81
CA GLY A 132 -7.56 1.06 17.04
C GLY A 132 -7.65 2.58 17.05
N GLY A 133 -7.05 3.25 16.07
CA GLY A 133 -7.06 4.70 15.97
C GLY A 133 -8.35 5.28 15.39
N GLU A 134 -9.32 4.45 15.10
CA GLU A 134 -10.61 4.85 14.52
C GLU A 134 -11.66 5.21 15.58
N GLY A 135 -11.26 5.19 16.80
CA GLY A 135 -12.17 5.45 17.90
C GLY A 135 -12.74 6.85 17.96
#